data_8f0f49144a8e070358b33125f69f996c
#
_entry.id   8f0f49144a8e070358b33125f69f996c
#
_cell.length_a   1.000
_cell.length_b   1.000
_cell.length_c   1.000
_cell.angle_alpha   90.00
_cell.angle_beta   90.00
_cell.angle_gamma   90.00
#
_symmetry.space_group_name_H-M   'P 1'
#
loop_
_entity.id
_entity.type
_entity.pdbx_description
1 polymer ?
#
loop_
_entity_poly.entity_id
_entity_poly.type
_entity_poly.pdbx_seq_one_letter_code
_entity_poly.pdbx_strand_id
1 'polypeptide(L)'
;KHKSDQDKKGTTVAKEEKKTKKNRPGLFTPMELRGLTVRNRIWLPPMCTYSAYARDGKPTPFHYQHYVSRAFGGFGLIIAEATAVAPEGRISPCDLGLWEDGQIDAWRWIVDGIREAGAVPAVQLNHAGRKASTGCFAVGYENQSVPVEAGGWPTVAPSEIAFGGLDMPRALSVDEIHGIIRAFAAAAGRAAVSYTHLTLP
;
A
#
# COMPACT_ATOMS: atom_id res chain seq x y z
N LYS A 1 12.85 22.32 62.47
CA LYS A 1 12.74 23.06 61.17
C LYS A 1 13.44 22.26 60.09
N HIS A 2 12.84 21.21 59.55
CA HIS A 2 13.26 20.52 58.35
C HIS A 2 12.04 19.77 57.75
N LYS A 3 11.13 20.53 57.14
CA LYS A 3 10.05 20.03 56.30
C LYS A 3 9.81 21.11 55.25
N SER A 4 10.45 21.02 54.08
CA SER A 4 9.99 21.82 52.93
C SER A 4 10.64 21.50 51.56
N ASP A 5 11.66 20.63 51.50
CA ASP A 5 12.35 20.47 50.18
C ASP A 5 11.88 19.24 49.36
N GLN A 6 11.22 18.26 49.95
CA GLN A 6 10.72 17.11 49.19
C GLN A 6 9.40 17.40 48.46
N ASP A 7 8.52 18.24 48.98
CA ASP A 7 7.24 18.55 48.34
C ASP A 7 7.37 19.46 47.09
N LYS A 8 8.45 20.26 47.00
CA LYS A 8 8.68 21.12 45.82
C LYS A 8 9.20 20.35 44.61
N LYS A 9 9.97 19.28 44.79
CA LYS A 9 10.46 18.44 43.67
C LYS A 9 9.35 17.60 43.06
N GLY A 10 8.44 17.03 43.83
CA GLY A 10 7.31 16.26 43.34
C GLY A 10 6.33 17.08 42.50
N THR A 11 6.11 18.35 42.88
CA THR A 11 5.18 19.24 42.16
C THR A 11 5.75 19.74 40.83
N THR A 12 7.07 19.88 40.73
CA THR A 12 7.75 20.35 39.48
C THR A 12 7.81 19.23 38.45
N VAL A 13 8.14 18.00 38.86
CA VAL A 13 8.19 16.83 37.95
C VAL A 13 6.78 16.49 37.46
N ALA A 14 5.76 16.50 38.30
CA ALA A 14 4.38 16.27 37.88
C ALA A 14 3.81 17.36 36.95
N LYS A 15 4.27 18.62 37.11
CA LYS A 15 3.93 19.72 36.19
C LYS A 15 4.65 19.63 34.86
N GLU A 16 5.91 19.18 34.83
CA GLU A 16 6.64 18.95 33.61
C GLU A 16 6.12 17.72 32.84
N GLU A 17 5.80 16.62 33.53
CA GLU A 17 5.15 15.47 32.89
C GLU A 17 3.76 15.81 32.34
N LYS A 18 2.97 16.66 33.01
CA LYS A 18 1.70 17.15 32.46
C LYS A 18 1.88 18.09 31.27
N LYS A 19 2.94 18.90 31.22
CA LYS A 19 3.26 19.76 30.07
C LYS A 19 3.73 18.92 28.86
N THR A 20 4.55 17.88 29.07
CA THR A 20 5.02 17.01 27.99
C THR A 20 3.90 16.11 27.45
N LYS A 21 2.93 15.70 28.26
CA LYS A 21 1.74 14.97 27.78
C LYS A 21 0.79 15.87 26.96
N LYS A 22 0.76 17.18 27.18
CA LYS A 22 -0.12 18.12 26.48
C LYS A 22 0.32 18.43 25.05
N ASN A 23 1.58 18.13 24.67
CA ASN A 23 2.15 18.45 23.35
C ASN A 23 2.39 17.24 22.46
N ARG A 24 1.97 16.04 22.84
CA ARG A 24 2.02 14.87 21.94
C ARG A 24 0.77 14.85 21.07
N PRO A 25 0.91 14.78 19.73
CA PRO A 25 -0.24 14.68 18.86
C PRO A 25 -1.00 13.39 19.16
N GLY A 26 -2.31 13.50 19.39
CA GLY A 26 -3.20 12.34 19.58
C GLY A 26 -3.57 11.68 18.26
N LEU A 27 -4.20 10.50 18.32
CA LEU A 27 -4.66 9.75 17.14
C LEU A 27 -5.55 10.57 16.20
N PHE A 28 -6.37 11.45 16.76
CA PHE A 28 -7.33 12.27 16.01
C PHE A 28 -6.81 13.66 15.62
N THR A 29 -5.54 13.98 15.95
CA THR A 29 -4.95 15.24 15.48
C THR A 29 -4.55 15.14 14.01
N PRO A 30 -4.88 16.15 13.17
CA PRO A 30 -4.44 16.18 11.78
C PRO A 30 -2.92 16.06 11.64
N MET A 31 -2.50 15.59 10.48
CA MET A 31 -1.10 15.46 10.11
C MET A 31 -0.86 16.05 8.73
N GLU A 32 0.19 16.86 8.60
CA GLU A 32 0.62 17.39 7.31
C GLU A 32 1.66 16.47 6.67
N LEU A 33 1.42 16.11 5.41
CA LEU A 33 2.33 15.35 4.56
C LEU A 33 2.57 16.14 3.26
N ARG A 34 3.70 16.84 3.16
CA ARG A 34 4.08 17.62 1.95
C ARG A 34 2.94 18.49 1.39
N GLY A 35 2.28 19.25 2.26
CA GLY A 35 1.16 20.14 1.87
C GLY A 35 -0.20 19.44 1.76
N LEU A 36 -0.28 18.17 2.07
CA LEU A 36 -1.52 17.41 2.15
C LEU A 36 -1.93 17.21 3.61
N THR A 37 -3.11 17.69 3.99
CA THR A 37 -3.65 17.50 5.34
C THR A 37 -4.38 16.18 5.43
N VAL A 38 -3.88 15.25 6.27
CA VAL A 38 -4.56 14.02 6.66
C VAL A 38 -5.32 14.28 7.95
N ARG A 39 -6.64 14.06 7.97
CA ARG A 39 -7.55 14.45 9.08
C ARG A 39 -7.23 13.82 10.45
N ASN A 40 -6.50 12.71 10.47
CA ASN A 40 -6.08 12.01 11.69
C ASN A 40 -4.90 11.07 11.42
N ARG A 41 -4.43 10.36 12.44
CA ARG A 41 -3.28 9.44 12.38
C ARG A 41 -3.68 7.96 12.30
N ILE A 42 -4.93 7.68 11.94
CA ILE A 42 -5.45 6.33 11.77
C ILE A 42 -5.48 6.04 10.28
N TRP A 43 -4.63 5.12 9.83
CA TRP A 43 -4.41 4.81 8.42
C TRP A 43 -4.70 3.34 8.15
N LEU A 44 -5.31 3.07 7.01
CA LEU A 44 -5.41 1.70 6.50
C LEU A 44 -4.10 1.34 5.80
N PRO A 45 -3.32 0.38 6.31
CA PRO A 45 -2.13 -0.09 5.62
C PRO A 45 -2.49 -0.89 4.36
N PRO A 46 -1.56 -1.04 3.38
CA PRO A 46 -1.79 -1.86 2.20
C PRO A 46 -1.85 -3.34 2.60
N MET A 47 -2.94 -4.02 2.23
CA MET A 47 -3.18 -5.45 2.51
C MET A 47 -3.83 -6.09 1.30
N CYS A 48 -3.16 -7.06 0.67
CA CYS A 48 -3.65 -7.75 -0.51
C CYS A 48 -4.96 -8.49 -0.21
N THR A 49 -5.94 -8.29 -1.08
CA THR A 49 -7.25 -8.94 -0.99
C THR A 49 -7.45 -10.04 -2.04
N TYR A 50 -6.56 -10.10 -3.04
CA TYR A 50 -6.61 -11.07 -4.16
C TYR A 50 -7.97 -11.09 -4.86
N SER A 51 -8.59 -9.92 -5.02
CA SER A 51 -9.99 -9.77 -5.47
C SER A 51 -10.14 -9.19 -6.88
N ALA A 52 -9.05 -9.12 -7.67
CA ALA A 52 -9.10 -8.81 -9.10
C ALA A 52 -9.41 -10.09 -9.90
N TYR A 53 -10.63 -10.59 -9.76
CA TYR A 53 -11.04 -11.92 -10.25
C TYR A 53 -10.97 -12.09 -11.77
N ALA A 54 -11.07 -11.00 -12.55
CA ALA A 54 -10.86 -11.02 -14.00
C ALA A 54 -9.38 -11.21 -14.39
N ARG A 55 -8.46 -11.17 -13.44
CA ARG A 55 -7.00 -11.32 -13.61
C ARG A 55 -6.38 -10.27 -14.54
N ASP A 56 -7.05 -9.15 -14.75
CA ASP A 56 -6.66 -8.01 -15.60
C ASP A 56 -6.03 -6.85 -14.79
N GLY A 57 -5.83 -7.04 -13.49
CA GLY A 57 -5.28 -6.04 -12.58
C GLY A 57 -6.22 -4.90 -12.24
N LYS A 58 -7.47 -4.92 -12.70
CA LYS A 58 -8.44 -3.85 -12.42
C LYS A 58 -9.15 -4.08 -11.10
N PRO A 59 -9.38 -3.00 -10.33
CA PRO A 59 -10.17 -3.09 -9.12
C PRO A 59 -11.64 -3.43 -9.43
N THR A 60 -12.26 -4.12 -8.49
CA THR A 60 -13.64 -4.61 -8.57
C THR A 60 -14.54 -3.88 -7.57
N PRO A 61 -15.87 -4.09 -7.59
CA PRO A 61 -16.77 -3.56 -6.56
C PRO A 61 -16.38 -3.98 -5.13
N PHE A 62 -15.71 -5.12 -4.96
CA PHE A 62 -15.15 -5.52 -3.66
C PHE A 62 -14.15 -4.50 -3.13
N HIS A 63 -13.22 -4.04 -3.98
CA HIS A 63 -12.20 -3.04 -3.58
C HIS A 63 -12.85 -1.70 -3.22
N TYR A 64 -13.88 -1.27 -3.96
CA TYR A 64 -14.65 -0.08 -3.61
C TYR A 64 -15.26 -0.20 -2.21
N GLN A 65 -16.02 -1.28 -1.97
CA GLN A 65 -16.62 -1.54 -0.66
C GLN A 65 -15.56 -1.62 0.43
N HIS A 66 -14.44 -2.29 0.16
CA HIS A 66 -13.35 -2.48 1.10
C HIS A 66 -12.71 -1.14 1.52
N TYR A 67 -12.35 -0.29 0.57
CA TYR A 67 -11.65 0.97 0.88
C TYR A 67 -12.60 2.08 1.34
N VAL A 68 -13.71 2.27 0.63
CA VAL A 68 -14.62 3.38 0.90
C VAL A 68 -15.35 3.21 2.24
N SER A 69 -15.72 1.99 2.64
CA SER A 69 -16.31 1.75 3.96
C SER A 69 -15.37 2.13 5.11
N ARG A 70 -14.05 1.91 4.95
CA ARG A 70 -13.07 2.31 5.97
C ARG A 70 -12.88 3.83 6.00
N ALA A 71 -12.93 4.47 4.83
CA ALA A 71 -12.91 5.92 4.74
C ALA A 71 -14.12 6.53 5.48
N PHE A 72 -15.34 6.03 5.26
CA PHE A 72 -16.53 6.41 6.03
C PHE A 72 -16.40 6.06 7.52
N GLY A 73 -15.73 4.95 7.85
CA GLY A 73 -15.41 4.58 9.23
C GLY A 73 -14.44 5.49 9.96
N GLY A 74 -13.90 6.52 9.28
CA GLY A 74 -13.11 7.58 9.91
C GLY A 74 -11.60 7.49 9.69
N PHE A 75 -11.07 6.54 8.93
CA PHE A 75 -9.65 6.51 8.57
C PHE A 75 -9.23 7.80 7.86
N GLY A 76 -8.07 8.35 8.22
CA GLY A 76 -7.54 9.57 7.60
C GLY A 76 -6.83 9.32 6.28
N LEU A 77 -6.18 8.17 6.14
CA LEU A 77 -5.47 7.74 4.94
C LEU A 77 -5.85 6.29 4.61
N ILE A 78 -6.13 6.02 3.35
CA ILE A 78 -6.39 4.68 2.82
C ILE A 78 -5.27 4.35 1.84
N ILE A 79 -4.42 3.39 2.17
CA ILE A 79 -3.38 2.90 1.26
C ILE A 79 -3.89 1.64 0.59
N ALA A 80 -4.18 1.72 -0.69
CA ALA A 80 -4.60 0.56 -1.48
C ALA A 80 -3.47 -0.49 -1.53
N GLU A 81 -3.87 -1.75 -1.61
CA GLU A 81 -2.99 -2.92 -1.61
C GLU A 81 -1.91 -2.88 -2.68
N ALA A 82 -0.96 -3.80 -2.58
CA ALA A 82 0.12 -3.95 -3.56
C ALA A 82 -0.46 -3.98 -4.98
N THR A 83 -0.07 -2.98 -5.77
CA THR A 83 -0.56 -2.74 -7.13
C THR A 83 0.62 -2.82 -8.07
N ALA A 84 0.63 -3.84 -8.92
CA ALA A 84 1.79 -4.19 -9.74
C ALA A 84 2.05 -3.14 -10.83
N VAL A 85 3.32 -2.80 -11.03
CA VAL A 85 3.79 -1.87 -12.06
C VAL A 85 4.05 -2.55 -13.41
N ALA A 86 4.01 -3.89 -13.43
CA ALA A 86 4.13 -4.74 -14.61
C ALA A 86 3.28 -6.01 -14.40
N PRO A 87 2.72 -6.63 -15.45
CA PRO A 87 1.89 -7.83 -15.30
C PRO A 87 2.57 -8.96 -14.53
N GLU A 88 3.85 -9.22 -14.82
CA GLU A 88 4.67 -10.25 -14.17
C GLU A 88 5.08 -9.85 -12.74
N GLY A 89 4.91 -8.59 -12.36
CA GLY A 89 5.18 -8.08 -11.03
C GLY A 89 4.09 -8.36 -10.00
N ARG A 90 2.96 -8.94 -10.39
CA ARG A 90 1.89 -9.34 -9.45
C ARG A 90 2.33 -10.44 -8.51
N ILE A 91 1.88 -10.39 -7.26
CA ILE A 91 2.11 -11.49 -6.30
C ILE A 91 1.32 -12.72 -6.76
N SER A 92 0.04 -12.53 -7.11
CA SER A 92 -0.85 -13.58 -7.60
C SER A 92 -1.58 -13.16 -8.88
N PRO A 93 -2.19 -14.09 -9.62
CA PRO A 93 -3.03 -13.75 -10.78
C PRO A 93 -4.17 -12.77 -10.46
N CYS A 94 -4.64 -12.73 -9.22
CA CYS A 94 -5.77 -11.91 -8.79
C CYS A 94 -5.35 -10.59 -8.11
N ASP A 95 -4.12 -10.13 -8.32
CA ASP A 95 -3.63 -8.86 -7.81
C ASP A 95 -4.04 -7.67 -8.69
N LEU A 96 -4.06 -6.51 -8.07
CA LEU A 96 -4.23 -5.23 -8.73
C LEU A 96 -2.99 -4.81 -9.52
N GLY A 97 -3.21 -3.95 -10.51
CA GLY A 97 -2.17 -3.41 -11.35
C GLY A 97 -2.42 -1.96 -11.78
N LEU A 98 -1.31 -1.33 -12.19
CA LEU A 98 -1.31 0.00 -12.77
C LEU A 98 -0.22 0.11 -13.85
N TRP A 99 -0.10 -0.94 -14.67
CA TRP A 99 0.93 -1.03 -15.72
C TRP A 99 0.50 -0.45 -17.06
N GLU A 100 -0.80 -0.19 -17.27
CA GLU A 100 -1.36 0.37 -18.50
C GLU A 100 -2.39 1.45 -18.23
N ASP A 101 -2.63 2.33 -19.20
CA ASP A 101 -3.50 3.49 -19.06
C ASP A 101 -4.99 3.09 -18.90
N GLY A 102 -5.39 1.95 -19.49
CA GLY A 102 -6.74 1.40 -19.35
C GLY A 102 -7.13 1.03 -17.90
N GLN A 103 -6.17 1.01 -16.98
CA GLN A 103 -6.42 0.79 -15.55
C GLN A 103 -6.69 2.09 -14.78
N ILE A 104 -6.37 3.27 -15.34
CA ILE A 104 -6.56 4.58 -14.69
C ILE A 104 -8.05 4.80 -14.35
N ASP A 105 -8.93 4.64 -15.33
CA ASP A 105 -10.37 4.88 -15.14
C ASP A 105 -10.99 3.88 -14.17
N ALA A 106 -10.48 2.63 -14.17
CA ALA A 106 -10.92 1.61 -13.23
C ALA A 106 -10.59 1.97 -11.76
N TRP A 107 -9.56 2.77 -11.51
CA TRP A 107 -9.21 3.27 -10.17
C TRP A 107 -9.98 4.53 -9.76
N ARG A 108 -10.37 5.38 -10.72
CA ARG A 108 -10.89 6.73 -10.45
C ARG A 108 -12.09 6.74 -9.52
N TRP A 109 -13.08 5.90 -9.77
CA TRP A 109 -14.30 5.84 -8.94
C TRP A 109 -14.03 5.42 -7.48
N ILE A 110 -13.02 4.60 -7.23
CA ILE A 110 -12.59 4.21 -5.87
C ILE A 110 -11.95 5.40 -5.18
N VAL A 111 -11.06 6.09 -5.88
CA VAL A 111 -10.36 7.27 -5.39
C VAL A 111 -11.34 8.39 -5.03
N ASP A 112 -12.33 8.63 -5.90
CA ASP A 112 -13.37 9.62 -5.67
C ASP A 112 -14.21 9.25 -4.44
N GLY A 113 -14.65 8.00 -4.31
CA GLY A 113 -15.38 7.53 -3.13
C GLY A 113 -14.59 7.66 -1.81
N ILE A 114 -13.28 7.40 -1.82
CA ILE A 114 -12.41 7.61 -0.65
C ILE A 114 -12.36 9.10 -0.27
N ARG A 115 -12.23 9.99 -1.27
CA ARG A 115 -12.19 11.45 -1.05
C ARG A 115 -13.52 12.00 -0.55
N GLU A 116 -14.63 11.60 -1.14
CA GLU A 116 -15.96 11.98 -0.71
C GLU A 116 -16.22 11.59 0.74
N ALA A 117 -15.67 10.44 1.19
CA ALA A 117 -15.68 10.02 2.58
C ALA A 117 -14.68 10.79 3.47
N GLY A 118 -13.94 11.75 2.93
CA GLY A 118 -13.02 12.63 3.66
C GLY A 118 -11.68 11.99 4.04
N ALA A 119 -11.28 10.88 3.42
CA ALA A 119 -9.97 10.28 3.58
C ALA A 119 -9.04 10.62 2.41
N VAL A 120 -7.74 10.52 2.63
CA VAL A 120 -6.72 10.66 1.59
C VAL A 120 -6.48 9.30 0.95
N PRO A 121 -6.64 9.15 -0.38
CA PRO A 121 -6.28 7.93 -1.09
C PRO A 121 -4.77 7.86 -1.34
N ALA A 122 -4.20 6.66 -1.20
CA ALA A 122 -2.83 6.33 -1.57
C ALA A 122 -2.78 4.90 -2.13
N VAL A 123 -1.69 4.54 -2.78
CA VAL A 123 -1.48 3.21 -3.35
C VAL A 123 -0.07 2.71 -3.08
N GLN A 124 0.09 1.42 -2.81
CA GLN A 124 1.39 0.77 -2.76
C GLN A 124 1.77 0.24 -4.15
N LEU A 125 2.72 0.87 -4.83
CA LEU A 125 3.29 0.34 -6.07
C LEU A 125 4.21 -0.84 -5.76
N ASN A 126 4.12 -1.91 -6.57
CA ASN A 126 4.76 -3.18 -6.27
C ASN A 126 5.34 -3.86 -7.51
N HIS A 127 6.39 -4.64 -7.29
CA HIS A 127 6.88 -5.69 -8.16
C HIS A 127 7.34 -6.85 -7.28
N ALA A 128 6.64 -7.99 -7.33
CA ALA A 128 6.86 -9.09 -6.38
C ALA A 128 8.17 -9.88 -6.63
N GLY A 129 8.77 -9.72 -7.82
CA GLY A 129 10.03 -10.38 -8.15
C GLY A 129 9.91 -11.90 -8.02
N ARG A 130 10.82 -12.53 -7.27
CA ARG A 130 10.86 -13.98 -7.03
C ARG A 130 9.67 -14.52 -6.23
N LYS A 131 8.84 -13.66 -5.67
CA LYS A 131 7.59 -14.01 -4.98
C LYS A 131 6.36 -13.79 -5.85
N ALA A 132 6.54 -13.43 -7.12
CA ALA A 132 5.45 -13.31 -8.07
C ALA A 132 4.88 -14.69 -8.44
N SER A 133 3.76 -14.70 -9.16
CA SER A 133 3.10 -15.93 -9.62
C SER A 133 2.81 -16.93 -8.49
N THR A 134 2.57 -16.43 -7.27
CA THR A 134 2.23 -17.25 -6.09
C THR A 134 0.72 -17.44 -6.03
N GLY A 135 0.27 -18.64 -5.67
CA GLY A 135 -1.13 -18.95 -5.48
C GLY A 135 -1.75 -18.24 -4.29
N CYS A 136 -3.05 -18.02 -4.39
CA CYS A 136 -3.88 -17.46 -3.33
C CYS A 136 -5.21 -18.20 -3.26
N PHE A 137 -6.02 -17.92 -2.25
CA PHE A 137 -7.32 -18.59 -2.06
C PHE A 137 -8.26 -18.54 -3.30
N ALA A 138 -8.11 -17.52 -4.16
CA ALA A 138 -8.96 -17.34 -5.34
C ALA A 138 -8.56 -18.22 -6.54
N VAL A 139 -7.32 -18.74 -6.55
CA VAL A 139 -6.79 -19.58 -7.66
C VAL A 139 -6.25 -20.93 -7.19
N GLY A 140 -6.22 -21.19 -5.88
CA GLY A 140 -5.53 -22.34 -5.32
C GLY A 140 -4.00 -22.14 -5.29
N TYR A 141 -3.25 -23.24 -5.12
CA TYR A 141 -1.79 -23.24 -5.03
C TYR A 141 -1.26 -22.35 -3.90
N GLU A 142 -1.94 -22.27 -2.77
CA GLU A 142 -1.55 -21.41 -1.64
C GLU A 142 -0.10 -21.68 -1.22
N ASN A 143 0.70 -20.60 -1.15
CA ASN A 143 2.13 -20.64 -0.85
C ASN A 143 2.99 -21.46 -1.85
N GLN A 144 2.49 -21.71 -3.06
CA GLN A 144 3.19 -22.37 -4.14
C GLN A 144 3.18 -21.51 -5.39
N SER A 145 4.10 -21.76 -6.32
CA SER A 145 4.06 -21.15 -7.65
C SER A 145 2.84 -21.64 -8.42
N VAL A 146 2.12 -20.75 -9.08
CA VAL A 146 1.01 -21.09 -9.96
C VAL A 146 1.59 -21.60 -11.29
N PRO A 147 1.26 -22.82 -11.74
CA PRO A 147 1.69 -23.32 -13.02
C PRO A 147 1.21 -22.42 -14.18
N VAL A 148 1.97 -22.39 -15.28
CA VAL A 148 1.64 -21.54 -16.45
C VAL A 148 0.27 -21.93 -17.04
N GLU A 149 -0.04 -23.21 -17.09
CA GLU A 149 -1.34 -23.74 -17.56
C GLU A 149 -2.52 -23.35 -16.65
N ALA A 150 -2.24 -23.00 -15.38
CA ALA A 150 -3.23 -22.48 -14.45
C ALA A 150 -3.30 -20.94 -14.43
N GLY A 151 -2.54 -20.28 -15.30
CA GLY A 151 -2.49 -18.83 -15.45
C GLY A 151 -1.40 -18.14 -14.63
N GLY A 152 -0.41 -18.91 -14.17
CA GLY A 152 0.85 -18.40 -13.64
C GLY A 152 1.83 -17.97 -14.73
N TRP A 153 3.02 -17.53 -14.33
CA TRP A 153 4.09 -17.09 -15.24
C TRP A 153 5.47 -17.32 -14.64
N PRO A 154 6.52 -17.45 -15.49
CA PRO A 154 7.90 -17.49 -15.02
C PRO A 154 8.28 -16.20 -14.30
N THR A 155 8.85 -16.32 -13.12
CA THR A 155 9.22 -15.17 -12.29
C THR A 155 10.62 -14.65 -12.64
N VAL A 156 10.87 -13.39 -12.32
CA VAL A 156 12.15 -12.72 -12.52
C VAL A 156 12.67 -12.14 -11.20
N ALA A 157 13.99 -12.06 -11.05
CA ALA A 157 14.62 -11.48 -9.86
C ALA A 157 16.02 -10.97 -10.20
N PRO A 158 16.69 -10.21 -9.32
CA PRO A 158 18.09 -9.82 -9.53
C PRO A 158 19.07 -11.01 -9.60
N SER A 159 18.68 -12.16 -9.08
CA SER A 159 19.49 -13.37 -9.06
C SER A 159 18.62 -14.64 -9.11
N GLU A 160 19.14 -15.73 -9.62
CA GLU A 160 18.48 -17.04 -9.69
C GLU A 160 18.52 -17.74 -8.32
N ILE A 161 17.83 -17.15 -7.34
CA ILE A 161 17.69 -17.71 -6.00
C ILE A 161 16.20 -17.78 -5.70
N ALA A 162 15.66 -18.98 -5.55
CA ALA A 162 14.26 -19.21 -5.20
C ALA A 162 13.94 -18.67 -3.80
N PHE A 163 12.67 -18.26 -3.60
CA PHE A 163 12.15 -17.98 -2.26
C PHE A 163 11.41 -19.21 -1.76
N GLY A 164 11.79 -19.69 -0.62
CA GLY A 164 11.22 -20.77 0.17
C GLY A 164 10.07 -21.60 -0.45
N GLY A 165 10.40 -22.60 -1.28
CA GLY A 165 9.40 -23.49 -1.89
C GLY A 165 8.73 -22.98 -3.16
N LEU A 166 9.03 -21.74 -3.62
CA LEU A 166 8.58 -21.24 -4.92
C LEU A 166 9.59 -21.60 -6.02
N ASP A 167 9.14 -21.50 -7.27
CA ASP A 167 9.95 -21.78 -8.44
C ASP A 167 11.17 -20.86 -8.53
N MET A 168 12.22 -21.36 -9.20
CA MET A 168 13.43 -20.61 -9.47
C MET A 168 13.15 -19.44 -10.41
N PRO A 169 13.40 -18.18 -10.01
CA PRO A 169 13.27 -17.06 -10.90
C PRO A 169 14.42 -17.00 -11.91
N ARG A 170 14.18 -16.43 -13.07
CA ARG A 170 15.24 -16.05 -14.01
C ARG A 170 15.93 -14.76 -13.52
N ALA A 171 17.25 -14.71 -13.61
CA ALA A 171 18.00 -13.49 -13.34
C ALA A 171 17.69 -12.41 -14.39
N LEU A 172 17.50 -11.17 -13.94
CA LEU A 172 17.33 -9.99 -14.79
C LEU A 172 18.68 -9.49 -15.32
N SER A 173 18.71 -9.09 -16.57
CA SER A 173 19.79 -8.25 -17.11
C SER A 173 19.71 -6.83 -16.55
N VAL A 174 20.79 -6.05 -16.66
CA VAL A 174 20.81 -4.63 -16.26
C VAL A 174 19.76 -3.81 -17.02
N ASP A 175 19.58 -4.08 -18.31
CA ASP A 175 18.59 -3.38 -19.14
C ASP A 175 17.14 -3.69 -18.70
N GLU A 176 16.86 -4.93 -18.30
CA GLU A 176 15.56 -5.32 -17.74
C GLU A 176 15.32 -4.65 -16.38
N ILE A 177 16.35 -4.52 -15.53
CA ILE A 177 16.26 -3.76 -14.27
C ILE A 177 15.89 -2.32 -14.54
N HIS A 178 16.55 -1.67 -15.52
CA HIS A 178 16.19 -0.32 -15.97
C HIS A 178 14.75 -0.26 -16.51
N GLY A 179 14.27 -1.33 -17.16
CA GLY A 179 12.88 -1.49 -17.59
C GLY A 179 11.90 -1.42 -16.41
N ILE A 180 12.18 -2.17 -15.36
CA ILE A 180 11.35 -2.15 -14.13
C ILE A 180 11.37 -0.78 -13.45
N ILE A 181 12.52 -0.10 -13.39
CA ILE A 181 12.62 1.28 -12.86
C ILE A 181 11.69 2.21 -13.64
N ARG A 182 11.71 2.13 -15.00
CA ARG A 182 10.78 2.92 -15.83
C ARG A 182 9.33 2.54 -15.61
N ALA A 183 9.02 1.27 -15.37
CA ALA A 183 7.66 0.81 -15.06
C ALA A 183 7.14 1.41 -13.75
N PHE A 184 7.97 1.48 -12.70
CA PHE A 184 7.62 2.18 -11.46
C PHE A 184 7.36 3.67 -11.70
N ALA A 185 8.20 4.35 -12.48
CA ALA A 185 8.00 5.76 -12.80
C ALA A 185 6.70 5.99 -13.60
N ALA A 186 6.42 5.14 -14.59
CA ALA A 186 5.19 5.21 -15.37
C ALA A 186 3.94 4.93 -14.52
N ALA A 187 3.97 3.90 -13.67
CA ALA A 187 2.88 3.59 -12.75
C ALA A 187 2.65 4.72 -11.73
N ALA A 188 3.70 5.37 -11.23
CA ALA A 188 3.59 6.54 -10.38
C ALA A 188 2.91 7.71 -11.12
N GLY A 189 3.24 7.94 -12.40
CA GLY A 189 2.55 8.90 -13.24
C GLY A 189 1.05 8.59 -13.39
N ARG A 190 0.68 7.33 -13.68
CA ARG A 190 -0.73 6.88 -13.74
C ARG A 190 -1.45 7.04 -12.42
N ALA A 191 -0.79 6.69 -11.33
CA ALA A 191 -1.32 6.90 -10.00
C ALA A 191 -1.57 8.39 -9.75
N ALA A 192 -0.66 9.30 -10.11
CA ALA A 192 -0.87 10.75 -9.97
C ALA A 192 -2.11 11.23 -10.73
N VAL A 193 -2.37 10.72 -11.94
CA VAL A 193 -3.56 11.06 -12.74
C VAL A 193 -4.84 10.50 -12.12
N SER A 194 -4.81 9.27 -11.60
CA SER A 194 -5.97 8.64 -10.93
C SER A 194 -6.24 9.28 -9.57
N TYR A 195 -5.19 9.61 -8.83
CA TYR A 195 -5.24 10.06 -7.44
C TYR A 195 -5.10 11.58 -7.28
N THR A 196 -4.97 12.38 -8.34
CA THR A 196 -4.82 13.84 -8.44
C THR A 196 -3.90 14.55 -7.41
N HIS A 197 -3.37 13.87 -6.42
CA HIS A 197 -2.36 14.35 -5.47
C HIS A 197 -1.52 13.18 -4.96
N LEU A 198 -0.55 12.75 -5.75
CA LEU A 198 0.52 11.89 -5.25
C LEU A 198 1.68 12.76 -4.79
N THR A 199 1.92 12.76 -3.51
CA THR A 199 3.24 13.05 -3.00
C THR A 199 3.94 11.70 -2.83
N LEU A 200 4.82 11.37 -3.77
CA LEU A 200 5.79 10.29 -3.57
C LEU A 200 6.68 10.64 -2.37
N PRO A 201 7.05 9.68 -1.53
CA PRO A 201 8.01 9.91 -0.45
C PRO A 201 9.35 10.36 -0.95
#